data_dd80e6600cc19a64b1b36c08e1821412
#
_entry.id   dd80e6600cc19a64b1b36c08e1821412
#
_cell.length_a   1.000
_cell.length_b   1.000
_cell.length_c   1.000
_cell.angle_alpha   90.00
_cell.angle_beta   90.00
_cell.angle_gamma   90.00
#
_symmetry.space_group_name_H-M   'P 1'
#
loop_
_entity.id
_entity.type
_entity.pdbx_description
1 polymer ?
#
loop_
_entity_poly.entity_id
_entity_poly.type
_entity_poly.pdbx_seq_one_letter_code
_entity_poly.pdbx_strand_id
1 'polypeptide(L)'
;LLLRQLKVFQDLGHSIVFLIGDFTAMIGDPTGRDKTRPPLNVVDIEMNAKTYKEQMFKILDERNIEISYNSDWYNDFSLNELINLSSQENVARLLERDDFKKRFKNGDAITVTEFLYPILQAYDSVVLKSDVELGGTDQRFNILLGRQIQKAYGVDEQVGIFLPILEGL
;
A
#
# COMPACT_ATOMS: atom_id res chain seq x y z
N LEU A 1 5.23 3.91 16.13
CA LEU A 1 4.14 4.89 16.23
C LEU A 1 2.85 4.29 15.68
N LEU A 2 2.84 3.80 14.43
CA LEU A 2 1.68 3.23 13.75
C LEU A 2 1.08 2.05 14.54
N LEU A 3 1.87 1.05 14.93
CA LEU A 3 1.39 -0.10 15.70
C LEU A 3 0.75 0.29 17.05
N ARG A 4 1.24 1.35 17.69
CA ARG A 4 0.63 1.86 18.93
C ARG A 4 -0.73 2.48 18.67
N GLN A 5 -0.92 3.14 17.52
CA GLN A 5 -2.22 3.67 17.14
C GLN A 5 -3.19 2.53 16.80
N LEU A 6 -2.74 1.50 16.07
CA LEU A 6 -3.55 0.29 15.83
C LEU A 6 -3.95 -0.39 17.13
N LYS A 7 -3.07 -0.42 18.14
CA LYS A 7 -3.41 -0.96 19.47
C LYS A 7 -4.56 -0.22 20.13
N VAL A 8 -4.65 1.10 19.98
CA VAL A 8 -5.78 1.87 20.51
C VAL A 8 -7.09 1.46 19.83
N PHE A 9 -7.10 1.28 18.51
CA PHE A 9 -8.28 0.77 17.79
C PHE A 9 -8.64 -0.64 18.25
N GLN A 10 -7.66 -1.53 18.41
CA GLN A 10 -7.89 -2.89 18.88
C GLN A 10 -8.48 -2.91 20.30
N ASP A 11 -7.99 -2.08 21.21
CA ASP A 11 -8.47 -1.96 22.58
C ASP A 11 -9.91 -1.41 22.66
N LEU A 12 -10.31 -0.64 21.65
CA LEU A 12 -11.70 -0.16 21.48
C LEU A 12 -12.61 -1.20 20.80
N GLY A 13 -12.09 -2.38 20.47
CA GLY A 13 -12.87 -3.50 19.92
C GLY A 13 -12.95 -3.54 18.40
N HIS A 14 -12.17 -2.73 17.69
CA HIS A 14 -12.07 -2.79 16.22
C HIS A 14 -11.25 -3.99 15.77
N SER A 15 -11.64 -4.60 14.65
CA SER A 15 -10.83 -5.59 13.95
C SER A 15 -9.68 -4.93 13.21
N ILE A 16 -8.49 -5.52 13.30
CA ILE A 16 -7.30 -5.03 12.62
C ILE A 16 -6.99 -5.95 11.44
N VAL A 17 -6.92 -5.40 10.25
CA VAL A 17 -6.39 -6.10 9.06
C VAL A 17 -4.97 -5.63 8.83
N PHE A 18 -4.05 -6.59 8.74
CA PHE A 18 -2.66 -6.34 8.40
C PHE A 18 -2.37 -6.90 7.03
N LEU A 19 -2.28 -6.00 6.04
CA LEU A 19 -1.98 -6.37 4.67
C LEU A 19 -0.48 -6.56 4.46
N ILE A 20 -0.11 -7.70 3.90
CA ILE A 20 1.23 -7.98 3.37
C ILE A 20 1.17 -7.86 1.86
N GLY A 21 1.86 -6.86 1.32
CA GLY A 21 1.95 -6.63 -0.11
C GLY A 21 3.01 -7.52 -0.78
N ASP A 22 2.82 -8.83 -0.72
CA ASP A 22 3.75 -9.81 -1.28
C ASP A 22 3.81 -9.76 -2.81
N PHE A 23 2.67 -9.61 -3.48
CA PHE A 23 2.63 -9.42 -4.93
C PHE A 23 3.26 -8.09 -5.34
N THR A 24 2.89 -6.99 -4.67
CA THR A 24 3.42 -5.66 -5.01
C THR A 24 4.90 -5.51 -4.65
N ALA A 25 5.41 -6.27 -3.70
CA ALA A 25 6.85 -6.32 -3.38
C ALA A 25 7.69 -6.86 -4.55
N MET A 26 7.12 -7.71 -5.42
CA MET A 26 7.79 -8.19 -6.64
C MET A 26 7.91 -7.10 -7.71
N ILE A 27 7.05 -6.08 -7.68
CA ILE A 27 7.10 -4.94 -8.60
C ILE A 27 8.17 -3.94 -8.14
N GLY A 28 8.32 -3.77 -6.84
CA GLY A 28 9.20 -2.79 -6.21
C GLY A 28 8.51 -1.44 -5.97
N ASP A 29 8.57 -0.98 -4.73
CA ASP A 29 8.01 0.31 -4.32
C ASP A 29 8.94 1.46 -4.73
N PRO A 30 8.49 2.39 -5.58
CA PRO A 30 9.27 3.56 -5.97
C PRO A 30 9.30 4.66 -4.89
N THR A 31 8.50 4.53 -3.81
CA THR A 31 8.28 5.61 -2.82
C THR A 31 9.59 6.04 -2.12
N GLY A 32 9.87 7.35 -2.21
CA GLY A 32 10.93 8.01 -1.43
C GLY A 32 12.37 7.65 -1.79
N ARG A 33 12.64 7.09 -2.97
CA ARG A 33 13.98 6.68 -3.40
C ARG A 33 14.35 7.24 -4.76
N ASP A 34 15.61 7.56 -4.93
CA ASP A 34 16.18 7.99 -6.22
C ASP A 34 16.32 6.81 -7.22
N LYS A 35 16.13 5.57 -6.77
CA LYS A 35 16.18 4.35 -7.60
C LYS A 35 15.11 3.37 -7.15
N THR A 36 14.49 2.68 -8.11
CA THR A 36 13.54 1.59 -7.87
C THR A 36 14.16 0.51 -6.98
N ARG A 37 13.42 0.05 -6.00
CA ARG A 37 13.85 -1.07 -5.15
C ARG A 37 13.97 -2.33 -6.02
N PRO A 38 15.04 -3.13 -5.90
CA PRO A 38 15.10 -4.42 -6.58
C PRO A 38 13.87 -5.27 -6.20
N PRO A 39 13.26 -5.96 -7.17
CA PRO A 39 12.19 -6.90 -6.87
C PRO A 39 12.67 -7.93 -5.84
N LEU A 40 11.85 -8.20 -4.84
CA LEU A 40 12.14 -9.23 -3.85
C LEU A 40 11.74 -10.60 -4.43
N ASN A 41 12.50 -11.64 -4.10
CA ASN A 41 12.10 -13.00 -4.40
C ASN A 41 11.12 -13.53 -3.32
N VAL A 42 10.42 -14.62 -3.63
CA VAL A 42 9.39 -15.20 -2.75
C VAL A 42 9.95 -15.54 -1.35
N VAL A 43 11.16 -16.05 -1.26
CA VAL A 43 11.80 -16.42 0.01
C VAL A 43 12.06 -15.19 0.87
N ASP A 44 12.53 -14.10 0.27
CA ASP A 44 12.77 -12.84 0.99
C ASP A 44 11.44 -12.24 1.48
N ILE A 45 10.36 -12.37 0.69
CA ILE A 45 9.02 -11.89 1.05
C ILE A 45 8.50 -12.67 2.26
N GLU A 46 8.57 -13.99 2.24
CA GLU A 46 8.15 -14.85 3.36
C GLU A 46 8.94 -14.56 4.64
N MET A 47 10.26 -14.40 4.54
CA MET A 47 11.13 -14.09 5.67
C MET A 47 10.79 -12.72 6.26
N ASN A 48 10.57 -11.72 5.41
CA ASN A 48 10.16 -10.37 5.84
C ASN A 48 8.78 -10.41 6.50
N ALA A 49 7.81 -11.09 5.90
CA ALA A 49 6.47 -11.25 6.46
C ALA A 49 6.50 -11.86 7.87
N LYS A 50 7.30 -12.91 8.07
CA LYS A 50 7.50 -13.53 9.39
C LYS A 50 8.06 -12.54 10.40
N THR A 51 9.10 -11.79 10.03
CA THR A 51 9.72 -10.79 10.90
C THR A 51 8.74 -9.69 11.28
N TYR A 52 7.92 -9.21 10.34
CA TYR A 52 6.88 -8.20 10.61
C TYR A 52 5.82 -8.74 11.56
N LYS A 53 5.34 -9.99 11.37
CA LYS A 53 4.39 -10.64 12.29
C LYS A 53 4.94 -10.71 13.70
N GLU A 54 6.18 -11.18 13.89
CA GLU A 54 6.82 -11.28 15.19
C GLU A 54 6.96 -9.90 15.88
N GLN A 55 7.24 -8.85 15.13
CA GLN A 55 7.32 -7.49 15.69
C GLN A 55 5.93 -6.92 16.04
N MET A 56 4.94 -7.15 15.19
CA MET A 56 3.58 -6.69 15.36
C MET A 56 2.94 -7.31 16.61
N PHE A 57 3.08 -8.61 16.82
CA PHE A 57 2.52 -9.32 17.95
C PHE A 57 3.20 -9.02 19.31
N LYS A 58 4.31 -8.27 19.32
CA LYS A 58 4.82 -7.67 20.56
C LYS A 58 3.97 -6.51 21.10
N ILE A 59 3.11 -5.95 20.24
CA ILE A 59 2.31 -4.76 20.54
C ILE A 59 0.81 -5.05 20.44
N LEU A 60 0.39 -5.80 19.43
CA LEU A 60 -1.00 -6.11 19.12
C LEU A 60 -1.38 -7.51 19.62
N ASP A 61 -2.63 -7.68 20.01
CA ASP A 61 -3.19 -8.98 20.39
C ASP A 61 -3.52 -9.78 19.13
N GLU A 62 -2.94 -10.96 19.00
CA GLU A 62 -3.07 -11.85 17.83
C GLU A 62 -4.53 -12.26 17.56
N ARG A 63 -5.37 -12.33 18.58
CA ARG A 63 -6.77 -12.83 18.48
C ARG A 63 -7.69 -11.93 17.64
N ASN A 64 -7.36 -10.66 17.50
CA ASN A 64 -8.18 -9.67 16.78
C ASN A 64 -7.44 -9.07 15.58
N ILE A 65 -6.60 -9.89 14.92
CA ILE A 65 -5.86 -9.48 13.73
C ILE A 65 -6.12 -10.49 12.62
N GLU A 66 -6.52 -9.97 11.47
CA GLU A 66 -6.54 -10.67 10.21
C GLU A 66 -5.27 -10.33 9.42
N ILE A 67 -4.58 -11.33 8.91
CA ILE A 67 -3.43 -11.14 8.03
C ILE A 67 -3.86 -11.51 6.62
N SER A 68 -3.81 -10.53 5.72
CA SER A 68 -4.17 -10.67 4.31
C SER A 68 -2.93 -10.51 3.43
N TYR A 69 -2.90 -11.19 2.31
CA TYR A 69 -1.84 -11.10 1.30
C TYR A 69 -2.43 -10.59 0.00
N ASN A 70 -1.82 -9.61 -0.63
CA ASN A 70 -2.39 -9.10 -1.87
C ASN A 70 -2.17 -10.03 -3.08
N SER A 71 -1.33 -11.04 -2.96
CA SER A 71 -1.28 -12.16 -3.91
C SER A 71 -2.61 -12.93 -3.99
N ASP A 72 -3.43 -12.93 -2.93
CA ASP A 72 -4.71 -13.65 -2.89
C ASP A 72 -5.69 -13.16 -3.97
N TRP A 73 -5.60 -11.91 -4.38
CA TRP A 73 -6.42 -11.36 -5.47
C TRP A 73 -5.63 -11.05 -6.74
N TYR A 74 -4.31 -10.78 -6.67
CA TYR A 74 -3.55 -10.47 -7.88
C TYR A 74 -3.12 -11.68 -8.68
N ASN A 75 -2.99 -12.87 -8.08
CA ASN A 75 -2.62 -14.07 -8.82
C ASN A 75 -3.65 -14.47 -9.90
N ASP A 76 -4.93 -14.16 -9.66
CA ASP A 76 -6.02 -14.41 -10.61
C ASP A 76 -6.46 -13.16 -11.38
N PHE A 77 -5.74 -12.03 -11.21
CA PHE A 77 -6.08 -10.74 -11.81
C PHE A 77 -5.83 -10.76 -13.31
N SER A 78 -6.90 -10.67 -14.09
CA SER A 78 -6.82 -10.73 -15.54
C SER A 78 -6.22 -9.44 -16.15
N LEU A 79 -5.71 -9.57 -17.37
CA LEU A 79 -5.23 -8.39 -18.12
C LEU A 79 -6.36 -7.36 -18.34
N ASN A 80 -7.61 -7.80 -18.53
CA ASN A 80 -8.75 -6.89 -18.66
C ASN A 80 -9.00 -6.10 -17.37
N GLU A 81 -8.89 -6.74 -16.22
CA GLU A 81 -9.01 -6.07 -14.92
C GLU A 81 -7.89 -5.04 -14.73
N LEU A 82 -6.65 -5.39 -15.10
CA LEU A 82 -5.54 -4.44 -15.03
C LEU A 82 -5.76 -3.22 -15.93
N ILE A 83 -6.24 -3.41 -17.15
CA ILE A 83 -6.56 -2.32 -18.08
C ILE A 83 -7.68 -1.45 -17.49
N ASN A 84 -8.76 -2.05 -16.99
CA ASN A 84 -9.86 -1.33 -16.37
C ASN A 84 -9.42 -0.53 -15.15
N LEU A 85 -8.63 -1.14 -14.26
CA LEU A 85 -8.08 -0.48 -13.10
C LEU A 85 -7.17 0.67 -13.49
N SER A 86 -6.26 0.48 -14.45
CA SER A 86 -5.34 1.51 -14.93
C SER A 86 -6.06 2.69 -15.58
N SER A 87 -7.27 2.49 -16.13
CA SER A 87 -8.09 3.56 -16.73
C SER A 87 -8.72 4.51 -15.70
N GLN A 88 -8.70 4.16 -14.41
CA GLN A 88 -9.26 4.98 -13.35
C GLN A 88 -8.34 6.13 -12.90
N GLU A 89 -7.09 6.13 -13.35
CA GLU A 89 -6.14 7.18 -13.02
C GLU A 89 -5.41 7.70 -14.28
N ASN A 90 -4.92 8.93 -14.23
CA ASN A 90 -4.20 9.53 -15.34
C ASN A 90 -2.73 9.81 -14.98
N VAL A 91 -1.87 9.77 -16.01
CA VAL A 91 -0.43 9.96 -15.85
C VAL A 91 -0.09 11.33 -15.27
N ALA A 92 -0.84 12.39 -15.62
CA ALA A 92 -0.56 13.73 -15.12
C ALA A 92 -0.68 13.79 -13.58
N ARG A 93 -1.68 13.11 -13.02
CA ARG A 93 -1.87 13.03 -11.58
C ARG A 93 -0.84 12.14 -10.89
N LEU A 94 -0.47 11.02 -11.49
CA LEU A 94 0.62 10.18 -10.97
C LEU A 94 1.93 10.98 -10.89
N LEU A 95 2.18 11.87 -11.86
CA LEU A 95 3.34 12.76 -11.86
C LEU A 95 3.28 13.90 -10.80
N GLU A 96 2.14 14.09 -10.11
CA GLU A 96 2.07 15.02 -8.97
C GLU A 96 2.72 14.44 -7.70
N ARG A 97 2.91 13.15 -7.63
CA ARG A 97 3.62 12.48 -6.55
C ARG A 97 5.07 12.96 -6.50
N ASP A 98 5.55 13.34 -5.32
CA ASP A 98 6.81 14.10 -5.15
C ASP A 98 8.03 13.43 -5.79
N ASP A 99 8.16 12.10 -5.67
CA ASP A 99 9.26 11.33 -6.25
C ASP A 99 9.20 11.30 -7.79
N PHE A 100 8.02 11.03 -8.37
CA PHE A 100 7.81 11.07 -9.81
C PHE A 100 8.00 12.47 -10.39
N LYS A 101 7.46 13.48 -9.72
CA LYS A 101 7.62 14.89 -10.11
C LYS A 101 9.09 15.30 -10.17
N LYS A 102 9.88 14.94 -9.14
CA LYS A 102 11.31 15.22 -9.08
C LYS A 102 12.06 14.52 -10.20
N ARG A 103 11.85 13.22 -10.38
CA ARG A 103 12.50 12.41 -11.39
C ARG A 103 12.14 12.88 -12.80
N PHE A 104 10.86 13.11 -13.07
CA PHE A 104 10.40 13.61 -14.37
C PHE A 104 11.04 14.96 -14.71
N LYS A 105 11.12 15.89 -13.74
CA LYS A 105 11.77 17.20 -13.93
C LYS A 105 13.27 17.08 -14.21
N ASN A 106 13.92 16.10 -13.62
CA ASN A 106 15.36 15.84 -13.81
C ASN A 106 15.66 15.09 -15.12
N GLY A 107 14.66 14.56 -15.82
CA GLY A 107 14.84 13.68 -16.98
C GLY A 107 15.23 12.25 -16.61
N ASP A 108 15.05 11.85 -15.36
CA ASP A 108 15.31 10.49 -14.89
C ASP A 108 14.24 9.52 -15.43
N ALA A 109 14.65 8.29 -15.74
CA ALA A 109 13.72 7.29 -16.25
C ALA A 109 12.68 6.90 -15.19
N ILE A 110 11.40 6.84 -15.62
CA ILE A 110 10.29 6.31 -14.84
C ILE A 110 9.66 5.20 -15.67
N THR A 111 9.61 3.99 -15.15
CA THR A 111 9.04 2.85 -15.88
C THR A 111 7.51 2.82 -15.74
N VAL A 112 6.83 2.19 -16.70
CA VAL A 112 5.37 1.98 -16.63
C VAL A 112 5.00 1.17 -15.40
N THR A 113 5.83 0.20 -15.02
CA THR A 113 5.62 -0.64 -13.83
C THR A 113 5.59 0.18 -12.55
N GLU A 114 6.43 1.23 -12.44
CA GLU A 114 6.42 2.13 -11.29
C GLU A 114 5.10 2.92 -11.17
N PHE A 115 4.46 3.26 -12.30
CA PHE A 115 3.13 3.87 -12.29
C PHE A 115 2.02 2.90 -11.88
N LEU A 116 2.17 1.60 -12.17
CA LEU A 116 1.20 0.59 -11.74
C LEU A 116 1.21 0.39 -10.23
N TYR A 117 2.36 0.54 -9.56
CA TYR A 117 2.46 0.29 -8.13
C TYR A 117 1.42 1.04 -7.28
N PRO A 118 1.31 2.38 -7.33
CA PRO A 118 0.31 3.11 -6.55
C PRO A 118 -1.14 2.76 -6.94
N ILE A 119 -1.37 2.38 -8.19
CA ILE A 119 -2.71 1.97 -8.68
C ILE A 119 -3.10 0.61 -8.09
N LEU A 120 -2.17 -0.34 -8.05
CA LEU A 120 -2.38 -1.63 -7.42
C LEU A 120 -2.58 -1.48 -5.91
N GLN A 121 -1.73 -0.71 -5.21
CA GLN A 121 -1.94 -0.42 -3.80
C GLN A 121 -3.31 0.21 -3.52
N ALA A 122 -3.79 1.08 -4.39
CA ALA A 122 -5.12 1.66 -4.28
C ALA A 122 -6.25 0.64 -4.46
N TYR A 123 -6.04 -0.39 -5.27
CA TYR A 123 -6.99 -1.49 -5.45
C TYR A 123 -7.03 -2.42 -4.23
N ASP A 124 -5.94 -2.57 -3.49
CA ASP A 124 -5.94 -3.28 -2.21
C ASP A 124 -7.03 -2.73 -1.27
N SER A 125 -7.21 -1.40 -1.23
CA SER A 125 -8.28 -0.75 -0.45
C SER A 125 -9.69 -1.12 -0.94
N VAL A 126 -9.87 -1.37 -2.24
CA VAL A 126 -11.16 -1.83 -2.81
C VAL A 126 -11.49 -3.24 -2.32
N VAL A 127 -10.49 -4.12 -2.29
CA VAL A 127 -10.67 -5.53 -1.87
C VAL A 127 -10.90 -5.62 -0.36
N LEU A 128 -10.08 -4.93 0.43
CA LEU A 128 -10.13 -4.99 1.88
C LEU A 128 -11.39 -4.33 2.47
N LYS A 129 -11.93 -3.30 1.81
CA LYS A 129 -13.14 -2.56 2.27
C LYS A 129 -13.01 -2.10 3.73
N SER A 130 -11.83 -1.70 4.14
CA SER A 130 -11.58 -1.23 5.49
C SER A 130 -12.25 0.14 5.71
N ASP A 131 -12.82 0.38 6.89
CA ASP A 131 -13.39 1.68 7.25
C ASP A 131 -12.31 2.74 7.45
N VAL A 132 -11.12 2.31 7.91
CA VAL A 132 -9.99 3.18 8.23
C VAL A 132 -8.69 2.55 7.71
N GLU A 133 -7.87 3.34 7.01
CA GLU A 133 -6.50 2.97 6.65
C GLU A 133 -5.50 3.89 7.36
N LEU A 134 -4.50 3.29 8.03
CA LEU A 134 -3.43 4.01 8.70
C LEU A 134 -2.14 3.90 7.91
N GLY A 135 -1.47 5.04 7.68
CA GLY A 135 -0.18 5.05 7.03
C GLY A 135 0.73 6.18 7.54
N GLY A 136 1.98 6.15 7.12
CA GLY A 136 2.88 7.29 7.28
C GLY A 136 2.47 8.46 6.37
N THR A 137 2.98 9.65 6.66
CA THR A 137 2.75 10.84 5.81
C THR A 137 3.26 10.66 4.38
N ASP A 138 4.26 9.77 4.17
CA ASP A 138 4.76 9.35 2.86
C ASP A 138 3.73 8.56 2.04
N GLN A 139 2.80 7.86 2.72
CA GLN A 139 1.74 7.07 2.09
C GLN A 139 0.49 7.90 1.72
N ARG A 140 0.51 9.21 2.01
CA ARG A 140 -0.67 10.07 1.81
C ARG A 140 -1.22 10.02 0.40
N PHE A 141 -0.36 10.07 -0.62
CA PHE A 141 -0.80 9.99 -2.01
C PHE A 141 -1.52 8.66 -2.29
N ASN A 142 -0.90 7.55 -1.90
CA ASN A 142 -1.41 6.20 -2.17
C ASN A 142 -2.76 5.95 -1.46
N ILE A 143 -2.89 6.34 -0.19
CA ILE A 143 -4.14 6.18 0.57
C ILE A 143 -5.27 7.06 -0.02
N LEU A 144 -4.97 8.28 -0.44
CA LEU A 144 -5.96 9.14 -1.10
C LEU A 144 -6.36 8.62 -2.48
N LEU A 145 -5.43 8.00 -3.21
CA LEU A 145 -5.73 7.29 -4.45
C LEU A 145 -6.63 6.07 -4.17
N GLY A 146 -6.37 5.32 -3.08
CA GLY A 146 -7.22 4.21 -2.63
C GLY A 146 -8.68 4.64 -2.48
N ARG A 147 -8.95 5.75 -1.79
CA ARG A 147 -10.30 6.32 -1.65
C ARG A 147 -10.97 6.63 -2.99
N GLN A 148 -10.21 7.19 -3.93
CA GLN A 148 -10.73 7.49 -5.25
C GLN A 148 -11.08 6.23 -6.05
N ILE A 149 -10.23 5.20 -5.99
CA ILE A 149 -10.48 3.93 -6.66
C ILE A 149 -11.66 3.20 -5.99
N GLN A 150 -11.78 3.22 -4.66
CA GLN A 150 -12.96 2.72 -3.95
C GLN A 150 -14.24 3.34 -4.50
N LYS A 151 -14.28 4.67 -4.64
CA LYS A 151 -15.42 5.38 -5.23
C LYS A 151 -15.72 4.93 -6.66
N ALA A 152 -14.70 4.79 -7.50
CA ALA A 152 -14.86 4.34 -8.89
C ALA A 152 -15.41 2.92 -8.98
N TYR A 153 -15.11 2.07 -7.99
CA TYR A 153 -15.62 0.70 -7.88
C TYR A 153 -16.93 0.56 -7.09
N GLY A 154 -17.52 1.69 -6.65
CA GLY A 154 -18.78 1.70 -5.88
C GLY A 154 -18.65 1.14 -4.47
N VAL A 155 -17.45 1.21 -3.90
CA VAL A 155 -17.16 0.85 -2.50
C VAL A 155 -17.11 2.13 -1.67
N ASP A 156 -17.54 2.06 -0.41
CA ASP A 156 -17.47 3.18 0.52
C ASP A 156 -16.01 3.62 0.73
N GLU A 157 -15.81 4.94 0.71
CA GLU A 157 -14.48 5.51 0.83
C GLU A 157 -13.97 5.43 2.28
N GLN A 158 -12.86 4.75 2.50
CA GLN A 158 -12.20 4.65 3.81
C GLN A 158 -11.73 6.00 4.36
N VAL A 159 -11.56 6.10 5.67
CA VAL A 159 -10.91 7.23 6.34
C VAL A 159 -9.40 7.01 6.37
N GLY A 160 -8.61 7.93 5.81
CA GLY A 160 -7.15 7.89 5.90
C GLY A 160 -6.64 8.59 7.16
N ILE A 161 -5.84 7.89 7.97
CA ILE A 161 -5.13 8.46 9.13
C ILE A 161 -3.64 8.47 8.86
N PHE A 162 -3.02 9.64 8.93
CA PHE A 162 -1.61 9.85 8.60
C PHE A 162 -0.79 10.15 9.85
N LEU A 163 0.27 9.38 10.06
CA LEU A 163 1.17 9.54 11.17
C LEU A 163 2.55 10.03 10.68
N PRO A 164 3.24 10.88 11.44
CA PRO A 164 4.57 11.33 11.07
C PRO A 164 5.54 10.15 11.00
N ILE A 165 6.46 10.21 10.04
CA ILE A 165 7.54 9.23 9.91
C ILE A 165 8.54 9.49 11.03
N LEU A 166 9.01 8.42 11.67
CA LEU A 166 10.15 8.49 12.57
C LEU A 166 11.41 8.40 11.71
N GLU A 167 12.13 9.51 11.60
CA GLU A 167 13.45 9.49 10.96
C GLU A 167 14.42 8.69 11.85
N GLY A 168 15.21 7.82 11.21
CA GLY A 168 16.28 7.11 11.90
C GLY A 168 17.38 8.10 12.33
N LEU A 169 18.06 7.79 13.43
CA LEU A 169 19.21 8.53 13.92
C LEU A 169 20.41 8.37 12.99
#